data_9ff32e575e3ed452d2db3c2097504720
#
_entry.id   9ff32e575e3ed452d2db3c2097504720
#
_cell.length_a   1.000
_cell.length_b   1.000
_cell.length_c   1.000
_cell.angle_alpha   90.00
_cell.angle_beta   90.00
_cell.angle_gamma   90.00
#
_symmetry.space_group_name_H-M   'P 1'
#
loop_
_entity.id
_entity.type
_entity.pdbx_description
1 polymer ?
#
loop_
_entity_poly.entity_id
_entity_poly.type
_entity_poly.pdbx_seq_one_letter_code
_entity_poly.pdbx_strand_id
1 'polypeptide(L)'
;MNSSVAASSKTILHVDMDMFYVAVELRRNPELVGKPVVVGGDGARGVVAASSYEARRFGVFSAMSSAQAKRLCPQAIFLPGDHDLYSQVSQEVFEVFHSITPLVEGLSLDEAFLDVTGALRLFGDGVAIGHELRSRVKQSTQLPSSVGVAPNKFLAKLASVVAKPRATRDGINPGHGVFEVKLNHELEFLHPLPVESLWGVGPVTLEKLSALSIKTVGDLAKYDRKILTSVLGESLGQHLCELSQGIDHRSVEPDRDAKSIGHEETFSSDIKNSEIAHDHLVRLADAVAARCRSAGVGARTISLKVKFSDFRLITRSVSVDLPVSSAQAMIKLIEPLLKNIDLSAGVRLLGISARNLSEPDSQMSLFDDSSTGGTANDLDAVWSTTTAAIDDIREKFGDSAIRPASSLRHKRKPGSSKWGPSDTE
;
A
#
# COMPACT_ATOMS: atom_id res chain seq x y z
N MET A 1 -24.27 39.00 -23.76
CA MET A 1 -23.31 38.92 -22.68
C MET A 1 -23.12 37.45 -22.35
N ASN A 2 -22.21 36.79 -23.04
CA ASN A 2 -21.83 35.40 -22.76
C ASN A 2 -20.71 35.43 -21.74
N SER A 3 -21.05 35.27 -20.46
CA SER A 3 -20.08 34.92 -19.43
C SER A 3 -19.77 33.43 -19.57
N SER A 4 -18.76 33.10 -20.36
CA SER A 4 -18.08 31.81 -20.24
C SER A 4 -17.47 31.79 -18.84
N VAL A 5 -18.12 31.06 -17.92
CA VAL A 5 -17.51 30.65 -16.67
C VAL A 5 -16.29 29.82 -17.08
N ALA A 6 -15.12 30.43 -17.07
CA ALA A 6 -13.87 29.72 -17.21
C ALA A 6 -13.90 28.63 -16.11
N ALA A 7 -13.93 27.38 -16.52
CA ALA A 7 -13.84 26.27 -15.60
C ALA A 7 -12.56 26.50 -14.78
N SER A 8 -12.72 26.80 -13.49
CA SER A 8 -11.60 27.00 -12.58
C SER A 8 -10.72 25.76 -12.68
N SER A 9 -9.48 25.92 -13.17
CA SER A 9 -8.54 24.80 -13.25
C SER A 9 -8.32 24.29 -11.82
N LYS A 10 -8.43 22.97 -11.63
CA LYS A 10 -8.14 22.35 -10.34
C LYS A 10 -6.69 22.59 -9.94
N THR A 11 -6.44 22.70 -8.67
CA THR A 11 -5.09 22.71 -8.09
C THR A 11 -4.96 21.51 -7.16
N ILE A 12 -4.20 20.52 -7.63
CA ILE A 12 -3.98 19.26 -6.92
C ILE A 12 -2.57 19.23 -6.38
N LEU A 13 -2.41 18.91 -5.11
CA LEU A 13 -1.14 18.60 -4.51
C LEU A 13 -0.98 17.08 -4.39
N HIS A 14 0.22 16.58 -4.63
CA HIS A 14 0.67 15.27 -4.19
C HIS A 14 1.75 15.48 -3.14
N VAL A 15 1.50 15.00 -1.93
CA VAL A 15 2.43 15.08 -0.80
C VAL A 15 2.99 13.71 -0.55
N ASP A 16 4.31 13.61 -0.34
CA ASP A 16 5.00 12.35 -0.08
C ASP A 16 6.10 12.62 0.95
N MET A 17 6.09 11.86 2.05
CA MET A 17 7.08 12.00 3.12
C MET A 17 8.42 11.41 2.68
N ASP A 18 9.47 12.17 2.82
CA ASP A 18 10.81 11.75 2.39
C ASP A 18 11.33 10.61 3.27
N MET A 19 11.61 9.42 2.67
CA MET A 19 12.12 8.23 3.36
C MET A 19 11.38 7.93 4.68
N PHE A 20 10.06 7.95 4.68
CA PHE A 20 9.18 8.02 5.85
C PHE A 20 9.63 7.16 7.03
N TYR A 21 9.70 5.83 6.87
CA TYR A 21 10.07 4.94 7.98
C TYR A 21 11.47 5.23 8.53
N VAL A 22 12.42 5.52 7.65
CA VAL A 22 13.76 5.92 8.10
C VAL A 22 13.72 7.25 8.83
N ALA A 23 12.95 8.23 8.32
CA ALA A 23 12.85 9.55 8.97
C ALA A 23 12.25 9.45 10.38
N VAL A 24 11.24 8.57 10.58
CA VAL A 24 10.67 8.28 11.90
C VAL A 24 11.71 7.64 12.82
N GLU A 25 12.50 6.68 12.32
CA GLU A 25 13.55 6.04 13.12
C GLU A 25 14.71 7.00 13.45
N LEU A 26 15.08 7.88 12.52
CA LEU A 26 16.11 8.90 12.79
C LEU A 26 15.65 9.93 13.84
N ARG A 27 14.35 10.22 13.93
CA ARG A 27 13.79 11.05 15.01
C ARG A 27 14.01 10.41 16.39
N ARG A 28 13.92 9.06 16.48
CA ARG A 28 14.17 8.31 17.73
C ARG A 28 15.66 8.10 18.01
N ASN A 29 16.48 8.05 16.96
CA ASN A 29 17.91 7.74 17.02
C ASN A 29 18.73 8.82 16.29
N PRO A 30 18.84 10.04 16.83
CA PRO A 30 19.49 11.17 16.17
C PRO A 30 20.97 10.92 15.81
N GLU A 31 21.63 10.00 16.51
CA GLU A 31 23.03 9.60 16.27
C GLU A 31 23.21 8.83 14.95
N LEU A 32 22.12 8.43 14.32
CA LEU A 32 22.12 7.74 13.01
C LEU A 32 21.96 8.72 11.84
N VAL A 33 21.70 9.99 12.09
CA VAL A 33 21.59 11.02 11.04
C VAL A 33 22.89 11.10 10.25
N GLY A 34 22.77 11.10 8.91
CA GLY A 34 23.92 11.12 7.99
C GLY A 34 24.58 9.74 7.75
N LYS A 35 24.09 8.69 8.40
CA LYS A 35 24.55 7.31 8.15
C LYS A 35 23.64 6.57 7.16
N PRO A 36 24.16 5.56 6.44
CA PRO A 36 23.32 4.70 5.63
C PRO A 36 22.46 3.81 6.55
N VAL A 37 21.16 4.10 6.60
CA VAL A 37 20.16 3.39 7.41
C VAL A 37 19.15 2.70 6.50
N VAL A 38 18.77 1.49 6.84
CA VAL A 38 17.75 0.69 6.17
C VAL A 38 16.74 0.23 7.21
N VAL A 39 15.47 0.48 6.96
CA VAL A 39 14.37 -0.10 7.73
C VAL A 39 13.82 -1.30 6.98
N GLY A 40 13.70 -2.44 7.67
CA GLY A 40 13.18 -3.67 7.07
C GLY A 40 13.62 -4.93 7.80
N GLY A 41 13.25 -6.09 7.25
CA GLY A 41 13.72 -7.37 7.77
C GLY A 41 15.20 -7.59 7.42
N ASP A 42 16.00 -8.05 8.37
CA ASP A 42 17.44 -8.31 8.20
C ASP A 42 17.77 -9.79 7.89
N GLY A 43 16.80 -10.68 7.99
CA GLY A 43 16.94 -12.11 7.75
C GLY A 43 17.13 -12.49 6.28
N ALA A 44 17.36 -13.77 6.01
CA ALA A 44 17.62 -14.32 4.67
C ALA A 44 16.52 -14.00 3.65
N ARG A 45 15.26 -13.80 4.11
CA ARG A 45 14.10 -13.43 3.30
C ARG A 45 13.65 -11.98 3.55
N GLY A 46 14.49 -11.21 4.23
CA GLY A 46 14.22 -9.82 4.54
C GLY A 46 14.14 -8.95 3.28
N VAL A 47 13.36 -7.88 3.37
CA VAL A 47 13.17 -6.90 2.31
C VAL A 47 13.37 -5.50 2.88
N VAL A 48 14.01 -4.64 2.12
CA VAL A 48 14.12 -3.21 2.42
C VAL A 48 12.74 -2.57 2.32
N ALA A 49 12.18 -2.10 3.45
CA ALA A 49 10.95 -1.32 3.46
C ALA A 49 11.22 0.14 3.08
N ALA A 50 12.25 0.74 3.69
CA ALA A 50 12.72 2.08 3.35
C ALA A 50 14.25 2.19 3.51
N SER A 51 14.88 3.11 2.79
CA SER A 51 16.31 3.40 2.87
C SER A 51 16.57 4.89 2.93
N SER A 52 17.57 5.30 3.76
CA SER A 52 18.04 6.68 3.81
C SER A 52 18.68 7.12 2.49
N TYR A 53 18.78 8.42 2.24
CA TYR A 53 19.44 8.92 1.05
C TYR A 53 20.93 8.53 1.03
N GLU A 54 21.57 8.40 2.17
CA GLU A 54 22.92 7.88 2.31
C GLU A 54 23.03 6.44 1.83
N ALA A 55 22.06 5.57 2.16
CA ALA A 55 22.02 4.19 1.64
C ALA A 55 21.69 4.14 0.14
N ARG A 56 20.83 5.04 -0.35
CA ARG A 56 20.50 5.15 -1.79
C ARG A 56 21.71 5.53 -2.65
N ARG A 57 22.72 6.22 -2.12
CA ARG A 57 24.00 6.49 -2.81
C ARG A 57 24.72 5.21 -3.23
N PHE A 58 24.52 4.13 -2.50
CA PHE A 58 25.08 2.81 -2.79
C PHE A 58 24.12 1.93 -3.63
N GLY A 59 23.01 2.48 -4.10
CA GLY A 59 22.01 1.74 -4.89
C GLY A 59 21.03 0.91 -4.06
N VAL A 60 20.86 1.19 -2.76
CA VAL A 60 19.91 0.49 -1.89
C VAL A 60 18.55 1.19 -1.94
N PHE A 61 17.51 0.49 -2.41
CA PHE A 61 16.15 1.02 -2.56
C PHE A 61 15.11 0.09 -1.94
N SER A 62 13.92 0.63 -1.68
CA SER A 62 12.75 -0.14 -1.23
C SER A 62 12.44 -1.30 -2.17
N ALA A 63 11.85 -2.37 -1.63
CA ALA A 63 11.56 -3.65 -2.28
C ALA A 63 12.79 -4.51 -2.65
N MET A 64 14.02 -4.03 -2.44
CA MET A 64 15.23 -4.83 -2.62
C MET A 64 15.35 -5.90 -1.53
N SER A 65 15.91 -7.09 -1.85
CA SER A 65 16.22 -8.06 -0.79
C SER A 65 17.32 -7.55 0.15
N SER A 66 17.16 -7.79 1.45
CA SER A 66 18.15 -7.35 2.45
C SER A 66 19.54 -7.94 2.21
N ALA A 67 19.61 -9.16 1.66
CA ALA A 67 20.88 -9.77 1.26
C ALA A 67 21.58 -8.99 0.13
N GLN A 68 20.83 -8.46 -0.84
CA GLN A 68 21.37 -7.61 -1.90
C GLN A 68 21.78 -6.23 -1.34
N ALA A 69 20.93 -5.63 -0.48
CA ALA A 69 21.24 -4.36 0.16
C ALA A 69 22.53 -4.42 0.99
N LYS A 70 22.73 -5.48 1.77
CA LYS A 70 23.97 -5.74 2.54
C LYS A 70 25.21 -5.87 1.65
N ARG A 71 25.08 -6.44 0.44
CA ARG A 71 26.19 -6.51 -0.53
C ARG A 71 26.53 -5.15 -1.13
N LEU A 72 25.53 -4.33 -1.43
CA LEU A 72 25.72 -3.01 -2.01
C LEU A 72 26.23 -1.99 -0.99
N CYS A 73 25.80 -2.07 0.26
CA CYS A 73 26.17 -1.18 1.34
C CYS A 73 26.44 -1.98 2.63
N PRO A 74 27.64 -2.61 2.77
CA PRO A 74 27.96 -3.43 3.95
C PRO A 74 27.93 -2.67 5.28
N GLN A 75 28.17 -1.35 5.24
CA GLN A 75 28.11 -0.48 6.42
C GLN A 75 26.71 0.01 6.77
N ALA A 76 25.67 -0.39 6.02
CA ALA A 76 24.30 0.02 6.30
C ALA A 76 23.82 -0.54 7.65
N ILE A 77 23.18 0.32 8.43
CA ILE A 77 22.56 -0.03 9.70
C ILE A 77 21.13 -0.48 9.42
N PHE A 78 20.83 -1.74 9.72
CA PHE A 78 19.49 -2.30 9.56
C PHE A 78 18.69 -2.14 10.85
N LEU A 79 17.55 -1.49 10.76
CA LEU A 79 16.61 -1.32 11.86
C LEU A 79 15.33 -2.13 11.57
N PRO A 80 14.79 -2.81 12.58
CA PRO A 80 13.47 -3.43 12.45
C PRO A 80 12.41 -2.34 12.31
N GLY A 81 11.37 -2.61 11.48
CA GLY A 81 10.25 -1.68 11.35
C GLY A 81 9.32 -1.72 12.57
N ASP A 82 8.77 -0.57 12.94
CA ASP A 82 7.76 -0.37 13.99
C ASP A 82 6.47 0.18 13.35
N HIS A 83 5.61 -0.75 12.89
CA HIS A 83 4.44 -0.39 12.10
C HIS A 83 3.40 0.41 12.91
N ASP A 84 3.31 0.13 14.21
CA ASP A 84 2.34 0.81 15.09
C ASP A 84 2.75 2.27 15.26
N LEU A 85 4.04 2.52 15.49
CA LEU A 85 4.58 3.87 15.53
C LEU A 85 4.41 4.60 14.19
N TYR A 86 4.67 3.92 13.05
CA TYR A 86 4.52 4.56 11.73
C TYR A 86 3.07 4.92 11.46
N SER A 87 2.11 4.11 11.91
CA SER A 87 0.68 4.40 11.80
C SER A 87 0.28 5.61 12.65
N GLN A 88 0.80 5.74 13.87
CA GLN A 88 0.56 6.91 14.73
C GLN A 88 1.11 8.19 14.09
N VAL A 89 2.36 8.16 13.63
CA VAL A 89 2.98 9.33 12.97
C VAL A 89 2.27 9.67 11.65
N SER A 90 1.77 8.67 10.93
CA SER A 90 0.94 8.88 9.74
C SER A 90 -0.34 9.65 10.09
N GLN A 91 -1.02 9.31 11.18
CA GLN A 91 -2.22 10.03 11.64
C GLN A 91 -1.90 11.51 11.91
N GLU A 92 -0.79 11.81 12.62
CA GLU A 92 -0.35 13.19 12.86
C GLU A 92 -0.11 13.94 11.53
N VAL A 93 0.47 13.29 10.53
CA VAL A 93 0.70 13.86 9.20
C VAL A 93 -0.62 14.15 8.48
N PHE A 94 -1.58 13.19 8.50
CA PHE A 94 -2.88 13.34 7.87
C PHE A 94 -3.76 14.41 8.55
N GLU A 95 -3.63 14.61 9.87
CA GLU A 95 -4.27 15.73 10.57
C GLU A 95 -3.80 17.09 10.00
N VAL A 96 -2.51 17.22 9.69
CA VAL A 96 -2.00 18.41 9.01
C VAL A 96 -2.60 18.56 7.62
N PHE A 97 -2.72 17.48 6.84
CA PHE A 97 -3.34 17.54 5.51
C PHE A 97 -4.78 18.01 5.59
N HIS A 98 -5.58 17.47 6.51
CA HIS A 98 -6.96 17.86 6.75
C HIS A 98 -7.11 19.31 7.27
N SER A 99 -6.06 19.88 7.90
CA SER A 99 -6.07 21.29 8.28
C SER A 99 -6.00 22.27 7.11
N ILE A 100 -5.63 21.78 5.91
CA ILE A 100 -5.57 22.56 4.67
C ILE A 100 -6.85 22.41 3.86
N THR A 101 -7.31 21.17 3.68
CA THR A 101 -8.53 20.83 2.89
C THR A 101 -9.14 19.54 3.40
N PRO A 102 -10.49 19.40 3.35
CA PRO A 102 -11.15 18.12 3.63
C PRO A 102 -10.97 17.11 2.48
N LEU A 103 -10.60 17.56 1.28
CA LEU A 103 -10.44 16.70 0.10
C LEU A 103 -9.03 16.09 0.08
N VAL A 104 -8.82 15.07 0.92
CA VAL A 104 -7.55 14.33 1.08
C VAL A 104 -7.77 12.87 0.72
N GLU A 105 -7.09 12.36 -0.31
CA GLU A 105 -7.08 10.94 -0.71
C GLU A 105 -5.76 10.30 -0.30
N GLY A 106 -5.76 9.50 0.77
CA GLY A 106 -4.60 8.73 1.21
C GLY A 106 -4.27 7.59 0.23
N LEU A 107 -3.01 7.45 -0.13
CA LEU A 107 -2.50 6.35 -0.95
C LEU A 107 -1.75 5.31 -0.13
N SER A 108 -1.06 5.75 0.91
CA SER A 108 -0.28 4.95 1.86
C SER A 108 -0.21 5.67 3.21
N LEU A 109 0.65 5.20 4.12
CA LEU A 109 0.91 5.88 5.39
C LEU A 109 1.64 7.22 5.23
N ASP A 110 2.24 7.47 4.08
CA ASP A 110 3.20 8.55 3.85
C ASP A 110 2.92 9.39 2.60
N GLU A 111 1.89 9.06 1.82
CA GLU A 111 1.53 9.84 0.63
C GLU A 111 0.03 10.04 0.47
N ALA A 112 -0.34 11.23 -0.05
CA ALA A 112 -1.72 11.59 -0.33
C ALA A 112 -1.84 12.58 -1.48
N PHE A 113 -3.02 12.57 -2.14
CA PHE A 113 -3.48 13.67 -2.98
C PHE A 113 -4.39 14.60 -2.19
N LEU A 114 -4.23 15.90 -2.42
CA LEU A 114 -5.06 16.95 -1.83
C LEU A 114 -5.64 17.82 -2.97
N ASP A 115 -6.94 17.98 -3.02
CA ASP A 115 -7.56 19.04 -3.85
C ASP A 115 -7.64 20.30 -3.02
N VAL A 116 -6.78 21.26 -3.33
CA VAL A 116 -6.68 22.54 -2.61
C VAL A 116 -7.34 23.70 -3.38
N THR A 117 -8.09 23.42 -4.44
CA THR A 117 -8.76 24.46 -5.25
C THR A 117 -9.62 25.38 -4.39
N GLY A 118 -10.34 24.84 -3.40
CA GLY A 118 -11.14 25.61 -2.47
C GLY A 118 -10.33 26.40 -1.42
N ALA A 119 -9.09 26.03 -1.16
CA ALA A 119 -8.22 26.63 -0.14
C ALA A 119 -7.38 27.81 -0.67
N LEU A 120 -7.31 28.01 -2.00
CA LEU A 120 -6.48 29.05 -2.62
C LEU A 120 -6.76 30.46 -2.08
N ARG A 121 -8.02 30.78 -1.74
CA ARG A 121 -8.38 32.10 -1.19
C ARG A 121 -7.81 32.35 0.21
N LEU A 122 -7.55 31.29 0.97
CA LEU A 122 -7.09 31.36 2.36
C LEU A 122 -5.55 31.36 2.45
N PHE A 123 -4.91 30.56 1.60
CA PHE A 123 -3.48 30.25 1.73
C PHE A 123 -2.64 30.78 0.55
N GLY A 124 -3.24 31.30 -0.51
CA GLY A 124 -2.53 31.74 -1.72
C GLY A 124 -2.58 30.70 -2.84
N ASP A 125 -1.56 30.66 -3.68
CA ASP A 125 -1.47 29.68 -4.78
C ASP A 125 -1.05 28.28 -4.30
N GLY A 126 -1.06 27.33 -5.22
CA GLY A 126 -0.71 25.94 -4.90
C GLY A 126 0.72 25.77 -4.36
N VAL A 127 1.66 26.60 -4.80
CA VAL A 127 3.06 26.58 -4.33
C VAL A 127 3.15 27.09 -2.88
N ALA A 128 2.45 28.19 -2.57
CA ALA A 128 2.36 28.74 -1.22
C ALA A 128 1.75 27.70 -0.25
N ILE A 129 0.65 27.03 -0.67
CA ILE A 129 0.04 25.94 0.11
C ILE A 129 1.04 24.80 0.32
N GLY A 130 1.79 24.40 -0.72
CA GLY A 130 2.82 23.37 -0.62
C GLY A 130 3.91 23.70 0.41
N HIS A 131 4.39 24.94 0.44
CA HIS A 131 5.36 25.41 1.45
C HIS A 131 4.77 25.45 2.86
N GLU A 132 3.56 25.96 3.01
CA GLU A 132 2.85 26.01 4.31
C GLU A 132 2.63 24.61 4.86
N LEU A 133 2.16 23.67 4.02
CA LEU A 133 1.95 22.29 4.40
C LEU A 133 3.25 21.63 4.88
N ARG A 134 4.34 21.76 4.12
CA ARG A 134 5.67 21.25 4.52
C ARG A 134 6.14 21.85 5.85
N SER A 135 5.90 23.14 6.06
CA SER A 135 6.24 23.83 7.32
C SER A 135 5.48 23.24 8.49
N ARG A 136 4.15 23.06 8.37
CA ARG A 136 3.30 22.48 9.41
C ARG A 136 3.69 21.03 9.71
N VAL A 137 3.86 20.20 8.68
CA VAL A 137 4.34 18.82 8.84
C VAL A 137 5.66 18.79 9.60
N LYS A 138 6.62 19.64 9.21
CA LYS A 138 7.93 19.73 9.89
C LYS A 138 7.82 20.18 11.35
N GLN A 139 6.91 21.10 11.65
CA GLN A 139 6.68 21.59 13.02
C GLN A 139 6.03 20.53 13.90
N SER A 140 4.99 19.82 13.40
CA SER A 140 4.27 18.82 14.18
C SER A 140 5.04 17.52 14.34
N THR A 141 5.64 17.01 13.24
CA THR A 141 6.23 15.67 13.22
C THR A 141 7.75 15.63 13.15
N GLN A 142 8.41 16.76 12.87
CA GLN A 142 9.85 16.89 12.58
C GLN A 142 10.31 16.14 11.32
N LEU A 143 9.39 15.63 10.50
CA LEU A 143 9.70 14.88 9.31
C LEU A 143 9.78 15.76 8.06
N PRO A 144 10.66 15.42 7.10
CA PRO A 144 10.73 16.08 5.80
C PRO A 144 9.65 15.52 4.85
N SER A 145 9.16 16.38 3.95
CA SER A 145 8.22 16.00 2.91
C SER A 145 8.50 16.71 1.60
N SER A 146 8.04 16.15 0.50
CA SER A 146 8.12 16.74 -0.83
C SER A 146 6.72 16.86 -1.44
N VAL A 147 6.47 17.99 -2.11
CA VAL A 147 5.14 18.33 -2.64
C VAL A 147 5.23 18.63 -4.13
N GLY A 148 4.39 17.95 -4.90
CA GLY A 148 4.13 18.28 -6.30
C GLY A 148 2.82 19.02 -6.44
N VAL A 149 2.79 20.08 -7.25
CA VAL A 149 1.60 20.90 -7.53
C VAL A 149 1.29 20.81 -9.03
N ALA A 150 0.04 20.50 -9.36
CA ALA A 150 -0.35 20.37 -10.77
C ALA A 150 -1.89 20.45 -10.95
N PRO A 151 -2.40 20.58 -12.18
CA PRO A 151 -3.84 20.62 -12.44
C PRO A 151 -4.56 19.27 -12.27
N ASN A 152 -3.84 18.15 -12.18
CA ASN A 152 -4.41 16.82 -11.96
C ASN A 152 -3.50 15.92 -11.13
N LYS A 153 -4.03 14.78 -10.66
CA LYS A 153 -3.35 13.84 -9.78
C LYS A 153 -2.08 13.26 -10.40
N PHE A 154 -2.14 12.88 -11.67
CA PHE A 154 -1.01 12.25 -12.36
C PHE A 154 0.20 13.20 -12.44
N LEU A 155 0.00 14.42 -12.89
CA LEU A 155 1.07 15.41 -12.97
C LEU A 155 1.58 15.84 -11.59
N ALA A 156 0.68 15.98 -10.58
CA ALA A 156 1.07 16.29 -9.22
C ALA A 156 2.00 15.22 -8.62
N LYS A 157 1.73 13.93 -8.89
CA LYS A 157 2.61 12.84 -8.45
C LYS A 157 3.97 12.88 -9.12
N LEU A 158 4.04 13.11 -10.42
CA LEU A 158 5.33 13.27 -11.12
C LEU A 158 6.09 14.51 -10.63
N ALA A 159 5.40 15.60 -10.35
CA ALA A 159 5.99 16.81 -9.79
C ALA A 159 6.62 16.55 -8.41
N SER A 160 5.95 15.76 -7.55
CA SER A 160 6.50 15.43 -6.23
C SER A 160 7.79 14.60 -6.31
N VAL A 161 7.93 13.73 -7.33
CA VAL A 161 9.17 12.99 -7.58
C VAL A 161 10.32 13.93 -7.93
N VAL A 162 10.05 14.99 -8.71
CA VAL A 162 11.04 16.03 -9.03
C VAL A 162 11.38 16.87 -7.80
N ALA A 163 10.40 17.12 -6.93
CA ALA A 163 10.60 17.88 -5.70
C ALA A 163 11.52 17.19 -4.68
N LYS A 164 11.63 15.85 -4.74
CA LYS A 164 12.40 15.04 -3.75
C LYS A 164 13.91 15.27 -3.83
N PRO A 165 14.62 15.10 -2.70
CA PRO A 165 16.06 14.95 -2.69
C PRO A 165 16.51 13.78 -3.58
N ARG A 166 17.69 13.91 -4.18
CA ARG A 166 18.29 12.86 -5.04
C ARG A 166 19.65 12.45 -4.52
N ALA A 167 19.80 11.16 -4.27
CA ALA A 167 21.10 10.58 -3.98
C ALA A 167 21.89 10.36 -5.27
N THR A 168 23.12 10.85 -5.32
CA THR A 168 24.11 10.62 -6.38
C THR A 168 25.34 9.97 -5.77
N ARG A 169 26.29 9.50 -6.58
CA ARG A 169 27.56 8.98 -6.06
C ARG A 169 28.34 10.04 -5.28
N ASP A 170 28.25 11.29 -5.70
CA ASP A 170 29.02 12.41 -5.15
C ASP A 170 28.37 13.05 -3.90
N GLY A 171 27.08 12.79 -3.68
CA GLY A 171 26.37 13.38 -2.54
C GLY A 171 24.87 13.26 -2.63
N ILE A 172 24.17 14.06 -1.82
CA ILE A 172 22.73 14.17 -1.80
C ILE A 172 22.34 15.57 -2.23
N ASN A 173 21.68 15.69 -3.37
CA ASN A 173 21.10 16.95 -3.82
C ASN A 173 19.80 17.18 -3.05
N PRO A 174 19.59 18.33 -2.40
CA PRO A 174 18.51 18.55 -1.45
C PRO A 174 17.10 18.57 -2.07
N GLY A 175 16.96 18.60 -3.39
CA GLY A 175 15.67 18.72 -4.06
C GLY A 175 15.04 20.11 -3.92
N HIS A 176 13.91 20.31 -4.56
CA HIS A 176 13.16 21.59 -4.53
C HIS A 176 12.23 21.70 -3.32
N GLY A 177 11.84 20.55 -2.76
CA GLY A 177 10.84 20.45 -1.70
C GLY A 177 9.41 20.72 -2.17
N VAL A 178 9.18 21.75 -2.98
CA VAL A 178 7.92 21.98 -3.72
C VAL A 178 8.25 22.17 -5.19
N PHE A 179 7.52 21.51 -6.08
CA PHE A 179 7.67 21.65 -7.52
C PHE A 179 6.31 21.76 -8.19
N GLU A 180 6.13 22.75 -9.07
CA GLU A 180 4.89 22.99 -9.77
C GLU A 180 5.01 22.66 -11.26
N VAL A 181 4.07 21.90 -11.78
CA VAL A 181 3.80 21.80 -13.21
C VAL A 181 2.77 22.85 -13.56
N LYS A 182 3.23 23.94 -14.18
CA LYS A 182 2.39 25.10 -14.53
C LYS A 182 1.37 24.76 -15.61
N LEU A 183 0.22 25.40 -15.52
CA LEU A 183 -0.83 25.30 -16.54
C LEU A 183 -0.28 25.71 -17.91
N ASN A 184 -0.62 24.97 -18.97
CA ASN A 184 -0.13 25.10 -20.35
C ASN A 184 1.36 24.76 -20.55
N HIS A 185 2.06 24.25 -19.54
CA HIS A 185 3.44 23.74 -19.64
C HIS A 185 3.52 22.22 -19.34
N GLU A 186 2.36 21.54 -19.26
CA GLU A 186 2.27 20.12 -18.88
C GLU A 186 3.06 19.23 -19.85
N LEU A 187 2.93 19.46 -21.14
CA LEU A 187 3.60 18.65 -22.17
C LEU A 187 5.11 18.92 -22.23
N GLU A 188 5.53 20.16 -21.99
CA GLU A 188 6.95 20.53 -21.89
C GLU A 188 7.62 19.79 -20.73
N PHE A 189 6.93 19.68 -19.59
CA PHE A 189 7.38 18.90 -18.44
C PHE A 189 7.37 17.39 -18.70
N LEU A 190 6.30 16.90 -19.32
CA LEU A 190 5.97 15.48 -19.39
C LEU A 190 6.74 14.74 -20.49
N HIS A 191 6.84 15.31 -21.70
CA HIS A 191 7.36 14.61 -22.88
C HIS A 191 8.84 14.18 -22.77
N PRO A 192 9.75 14.90 -22.09
CA PRO A 192 11.12 14.46 -21.89
C PRO A 192 11.28 13.28 -20.92
N LEU A 193 10.26 12.98 -20.09
CA LEU A 193 10.36 11.94 -19.09
C LEU A 193 10.43 10.55 -19.73
N PRO A 194 11.16 9.59 -19.10
CA PRO A 194 11.13 8.19 -19.50
C PRO A 194 9.70 7.64 -19.44
N VAL A 195 9.31 6.79 -20.39
CA VAL A 195 7.95 6.24 -20.46
C VAL A 195 7.57 5.41 -19.22
N GLU A 196 8.54 4.84 -18.53
CA GLU A 196 8.39 4.13 -17.27
C GLU A 196 7.95 5.02 -16.09
N SER A 197 8.02 6.35 -16.27
CA SER A 197 7.48 7.30 -15.28
C SER A 197 5.95 7.33 -15.28
N LEU A 198 5.30 6.80 -16.31
CA LEU A 198 3.85 6.74 -16.41
C LEU A 198 3.27 5.69 -15.48
N TRP A 199 2.22 6.07 -14.77
CA TRP A 199 1.48 5.14 -13.92
C TRP A 199 0.86 4.01 -14.77
N GLY A 200 1.15 2.75 -14.42
CA GLY A 200 0.74 1.56 -15.18
C GLY A 200 1.82 0.99 -16.10
N VAL A 201 2.97 1.66 -16.23
CA VAL A 201 4.12 1.13 -16.95
C VAL A 201 5.05 0.39 -15.99
N GLY A 202 4.76 -0.88 -15.75
CA GLY A 202 5.66 -1.82 -15.06
C GLY A 202 6.60 -2.51 -16.05
N PRO A 203 7.50 -3.42 -15.57
CA PRO A 203 8.50 -4.08 -16.41
C PRO A 203 7.95 -4.73 -17.67
N VAL A 204 6.82 -5.43 -17.58
CA VAL A 204 6.17 -6.10 -18.72
C VAL A 204 5.63 -5.09 -19.75
N THR A 205 5.03 -4.00 -19.28
CA THR A 205 4.55 -2.93 -20.18
C THR A 205 5.72 -2.20 -20.83
N LEU A 206 6.78 -1.94 -20.05
CA LEU A 206 8.01 -1.30 -20.55
C LEU A 206 8.68 -2.13 -21.65
N GLU A 207 8.74 -3.45 -21.51
CA GLU A 207 9.26 -4.36 -22.53
C GLU A 207 8.47 -4.23 -23.85
N LYS A 208 7.13 -4.24 -23.77
CA LYS A 208 6.27 -4.07 -24.94
C LYS A 208 6.45 -2.70 -25.61
N LEU A 209 6.55 -1.63 -24.82
CA LEU A 209 6.79 -0.27 -25.36
C LEU A 209 8.18 -0.14 -25.96
N SER A 210 9.19 -0.75 -25.36
CA SER A 210 10.56 -0.78 -25.88
C SER A 210 10.64 -1.51 -27.22
N ALA A 211 9.88 -2.60 -27.42
CA ALA A 211 9.76 -3.31 -28.70
C ALA A 211 9.17 -2.41 -29.82
N LEU A 212 8.36 -1.41 -29.44
CA LEU A 212 7.85 -0.37 -30.34
C LEU A 212 8.79 0.84 -30.46
N SER A 213 10.00 0.78 -29.89
CA SER A 213 10.98 1.88 -29.83
C SER A 213 10.49 3.11 -29.07
N ILE A 214 9.49 2.98 -28.19
CA ILE A 214 8.98 4.04 -27.34
C ILE A 214 9.81 4.09 -26.06
N LYS A 215 10.56 5.17 -25.85
CA LYS A 215 11.46 5.39 -24.71
C LYS A 215 11.00 6.51 -23.82
N THR A 216 10.42 7.55 -24.39
CA THR A 216 9.95 8.74 -23.68
C THR A 216 8.42 8.83 -23.74
N VAL A 217 7.86 9.64 -22.86
CA VAL A 217 6.43 9.97 -22.92
C VAL A 217 6.10 10.70 -24.23
N GLY A 218 7.00 11.55 -24.72
CA GLY A 218 6.85 12.23 -26.02
C GLY A 218 6.85 11.28 -27.23
N ASP A 219 7.58 10.16 -27.17
CA ASP A 219 7.49 9.12 -28.20
C ASP A 219 6.12 8.47 -28.16
N LEU A 220 5.62 8.13 -26.97
CA LEU A 220 4.30 7.55 -26.76
C LEU A 220 3.19 8.48 -27.27
N ALA A 221 3.28 9.78 -26.98
CA ALA A 221 2.29 10.78 -27.36
C ALA A 221 2.12 10.93 -28.88
N LYS A 222 3.14 10.59 -29.65
CA LYS A 222 3.15 10.63 -31.13
C LYS A 222 2.73 9.31 -31.75
N TYR A 223 2.57 8.25 -30.95
CA TYR A 223 2.31 6.91 -31.48
C TYR A 223 0.84 6.69 -31.82
N ASP A 224 0.57 5.85 -32.83
CA ASP A 224 -0.81 5.55 -33.23
C ASP A 224 -1.55 4.80 -32.12
N ARG A 225 -2.69 5.38 -31.67
CA ARG A 225 -3.51 4.83 -30.61
C ARG A 225 -3.99 3.40 -30.90
N LYS A 226 -4.35 3.10 -32.18
CA LYS A 226 -4.85 1.77 -32.54
C LYS A 226 -3.77 0.71 -32.37
N ILE A 227 -2.52 1.04 -32.68
CA ILE A 227 -1.40 0.12 -32.48
C ILE A 227 -1.15 -0.08 -31.00
N LEU A 228 -1.16 0.98 -30.18
CA LEU A 228 -0.98 0.88 -28.74
C LEU A 228 -2.07 0.03 -28.08
N THR A 229 -3.34 0.23 -28.45
CA THR A 229 -4.45 -0.56 -27.91
C THR A 229 -4.39 -2.03 -28.35
N SER A 230 -3.90 -2.32 -29.56
CA SER A 230 -3.72 -3.69 -30.03
C SER A 230 -2.63 -4.46 -29.27
N VAL A 231 -1.55 -3.78 -28.83
CA VAL A 231 -0.39 -4.38 -28.15
C VAL A 231 -0.62 -4.48 -26.62
N LEU A 232 -1.23 -3.43 -26.03
CA LEU A 232 -1.38 -3.29 -24.58
C LEU A 232 -2.77 -3.69 -24.07
N GLY A 233 -3.74 -3.86 -24.96
CA GLY A 233 -5.16 -3.99 -24.64
C GLY A 233 -5.85 -2.61 -24.62
N GLU A 234 -7.18 -2.61 -24.87
CA GLU A 234 -7.97 -1.38 -25.03
C GLU A 234 -7.83 -0.42 -23.84
N SER A 235 -8.08 -0.91 -22.64
CA SER A 235 -8.09 -0.09 -21.42
C SER A 235 -6.72 0.55 -21.12
N LEU A 236 -5.64 -0.26 -21.12
CA LEU A 236 -4.31 0.25 -20.80
C LEU A 236 -3.75 1.14 -21.92
N GLY A 237 -3.96 0.74 -23.18
CA GLY A 237 -3.49 1.52 -24.33
C GLY A 237 -4.15 2.90 -24.38
N GLN A 238 -5.47 2.97 -24.19
CA GLN A 238 -6.19 4.24 -24.11
C GLN A 238 -5.70 5.09 -22.94
N HIS A 239 -5.60 4.50 -21.73
CA HIS A 239 -5.15 5.21 -20.54
C HIS A 239 -3.77 5.82 -20.71
N LEU A 240 -2.80 5.07 -21.26
CA LEU A 240 -1.45 5.59 -21.49
C LEU A 240 -1.42 6.67 -22.58
N CYS A 241 -2.27 6.60 -23.62
CA CYS A 241 -2.43 7.68 -24.59
C CYS A 241 -2.90 8.97 -23.90
N GLU A 242 -3.91 8.90 -23.03
CA GLU A 242 -4.43 10.07 -22.31
C GLU A 242 -3.36 10.66 -21.37
N LEU A 243 -2.69 9.80 -20.58
CA LEU A 243 -1.60 10.24 -19.71
C LEU A 243 -0.46 10.90 -20.48
N SER A 244 -0.11 10.40 -21.67
CA SER A 244 0.95 11.00 -22.50
C SER A 244 0.62 12.42 -23.01
N GLN A 245 -0.66 12.77 -22.99
CA GLN A 245 -1.16 14.13 -23.30
C GLN A 245 -1.39 14.97 -22.04
N GLY A 246 -0.97 14.48 -20.86
CA GLY A 246 -1.18 15.17 -19.59
C GLY A 246 -2.62 15.10 -19.09
N ILE A 247 -3.47 14.25 -19.66
CA ILE A 247 -4.89 14.14 -19.34
C ILE A 247 -5.11 13.07 -18.27
N ASP A 248 -5.67 13.48 -17.12
CA ASP A 248 -6.13 12.61 -16.06
C ASP A 248 -7.45 13.15 -15.49
N HIS A 249 -8.53 12.44 -15.73
CA HIS A 249 -9.88 12.83 -15.33
C HIS A 249 -10.26 12.44 -13.90
N ARG A 250 -9.39 11.70 -13.19
CA ARG A 250 -9.66 11.24 -11.84
C ARG A 250 -9.69 12.41 -10.87
N SER A 251 -10.72 12.49 -10.07
CA SER A 251 -10.81 13.43 -8.94
C SER A 251 -10.10 12.88 -7.71
N VAL A 252 -9.84 13.74 -6.73
CA VAL A 252 -9.44 13.34 -5.38
C VAL A 252 -10.67 12.75 -4.69
N GLU A 253 -10.56 11.51 -4.19
CA GLU A 253 -11.62 10.72 -3.57
C GLU A 253 -11.27 10.48 -2.09
N PRO A 254 -11.73 11.34 -1.15
CA PRO A 254 -11.36 11.26 0.26
C PRO A 254 -11.76 9.95 0.92
N ASP A 255 -12.98 9.50 0.68
CA ASP A 255 -13.62 8.38 1.38
C ASP A 255 -13.71 7.15 0.48
N ARG A 256 -12.55 6.65 0.04
CA ARG A 256 -12.53 5.48 -0.82
C ARG A 256 -12.64 4.20 -0.01
N ASP A 257 -13.73 3.48 -0.22
CA ASP A 257 -13.94 2.16 0.39
C ASP A 257 -12.83 1.17 0.04
N ALA A 258 -12.44 0.37 1.03
CA ALA A 258 -11.50 -0.73 0.81
C ALA A 258 -12.12 -1.77 -0.14
N LYS A 259 -11.45 -2.08 -1.25
CA LYS A 259 -11.89 -3.13 -2.20
C LYS A 259 -11.66 -4.54 -1.66
N SER A 260 -10.72 -4.69 -0.76
CA SER A 260 -10.38 -5.96 -0.11
C SER A 260 -9.62 -5.73 1.19
N ILE A 261 -9.77 -6.65 2.14
CA ILE A 261 -9.02 -6.70 3.38
C ILE A 261 -8.24 -8.01 3.38
N GLY A 262 -6.92 -7.95 3.51
CA GLY A 262 -6.07 -9.14 3.44
C GLY A 262 -4.90 -9.11 4.39
N HIS A 263 -4.39 -10.32 4.68
CA HIS A 263 -3.15 -10.52 5.42
C HIS A 263 -2.36 -11.64 4.77
N GLU A 264 -1.07 -11.42 4.51
CA GLU A 264 -0.16 -12.44 3.99
C GLU A 264 1.16 -12.42 4.76
N GLU A 265 1.78 -13.58 4.88
CA GLU A 265 3.05 -13.74 5.59
C GLU A 265 4.02 -14.59 4.78
N THR A 266 5.25 -14.07 4.66
CA THR A 266 6.39 -14.84 4.16
C THR A 266 7.10 -15.50 5.34
N PHE A 267 7.25 -16.82 5.30
CA PHE A 267 7.86 -17.60 6.39
C PHE A 267 9.39 -17.56 6.33
N SER A 268 10.04 -17.69 7.48
CA SER A 268 11.51 -17.79 7.59
C SER A 268 12.06 -19.02 6.85
N SER A 269 11.34 -20.14 6.95
CA SER A 269 11.60 -21.40 6.24
C SER A 269 10.35 -21.89 5.52
N ASP A 270 10.51 -22.72 4.48
CA ASP A 270 9.39 -23.24 3.70
C ASP A 270 8.60 -24.28 4.50
N ILE A 271 7.27 -24.13 4.49
CA ILE A 271 6.35 -25.04 5.16
C ILE A 271 5.98 -26.17 4.20
N LYS A 272 6.18 -27.43 4.66
CA LYS A 272 5.78 -28.66 3.96
C LYS A 272 4.72 -29.44 4.71
N ASN A 273 4.54 -29.15 5.99
CA ASN A 273 3.59 -29.82 6.88
C ASN A 273 2.21 -29.13 6.80
N SER A 274 1.16 -29.90 6.53
CA SER A 274 -0.20 -29.40 6.42
C SER A 274 -0.77 -28.87 7.74
N GLU A 275 -0.39 -29.45 8.89
CA GLU A 275 -0.84 -28.97 10.20
C GLU A 275 -0.25 -27.59 10.51
N ILE A 276 1.05 -27.41 10.23
CA ILE A 276 1.72 -26.11 10.39
C ILE A 276 1.09 -25.08 9.46
N ALA A 277 0.83 -25.43 8.19
CA ALA A 277 0.15 -24.54 7.25
C ALA A 277 -1.26 -24.16 7.73
N HIS A 278 -1.99 -25.11 8.32
CA HIS A 278 -3.31 -24.86 8.90
C HIS A 278 -3.24 -23.92 10.12
N ASP A 279 -2.27 -24.09 11.02
CA ASP A 279 -2.08 -23.20 12.17
C ASP A 279 -1.84 -21.75 11.72
N HIS A 280 -1.03 -21.54 10.66
CA HIS A 280 -0.83 -20.23 10.06
C HIS A 280 -2.10 -19.70 9.40
N LEU A 281 -2.87 -20.57 8.71
CA LEU A 281 -4.15 -20.20 8.11
C LEU A 281 -5.13 -19.65 9.17
N VAL A 282 -5.26 -20.33 10.31
CA VAL A 282 -6.13 -19.90 11.42
C VAL A 282 -5.74 -18.50 11.91
N ARG A 283 -4.45 -18.26 12.07
CA ARG A 283 -3.95 -16.96 12.53
C ARG A 283 -4.18 -15.85 11.50
N LEU A 284 -3.99 -16.14 10.22
CA LEU A 284 -4.25 -15.17 9.14
C LEU A 284 -5.74 -14.86 9.02
N ALA A 285 -6.61 -15.87 9.15
CA ALA A 285 -8.06 -15.69 9.15
C ALA A 285 -8.54 -14.84 10.34
N ASP A 286 -8.01 -15.07 11.54
CA ASP A 286 -8.31 -14.27 12.73
C ASP A 286 -7.96 -12.78 12.51
N ALA A 287 -6.77 -12.50 11.97
CA ALA A 287 -6.34 -11.14 11.66
C ALA A 287 -7.18 -10.44 10.58
N VAL A 288 -7.58 -11.17 9.53
CA VAL A 288 -8.44 -10.62 8.46
C VAL A 288 -9.85 -10.38 8.99
N ALA A 289 -10.41 -11.32 9.73
CA ALA A 289 -11.74 -11.22 10.33
C ALA A 289 -11.85 -10.03 11.30
N ALA A 290 -10.84 -9.85 12.18
CA ALA A 290 -10.80 -8.71 13.10
C ALA A 290 -10.82 -7.37 12.34
N ARG A 291 -10.05 -7.24 11.24
CA ARG A 291 -10.04 -6.04 10.40
C ARG A 291 -11.36 -5.82 9.66
N CYS A 292 -12.01 -6.89 9.18
CA CYS A 292 -13.33 -6.77 8.57
C CYS A 292 -14.35 -6.22 9.56
N ARG A 293 -14.37 -6.75 10.79
CA ARG A 293 -15.30 -6.28 11.84
C ARG A 293 -14.99 -4.84 12.28
N SER A 294 -13.71 -4.49 12.47
CA SER A 294 -13.31 -3.10 12.77
C SER A 294 -13.72 -2.11 11.69
N ALA A 295 -13.78 -2.56 10.43
CA ALA A 295 -14.27 -1.75 9.30
C ALA A 295 -15.80 -1.84 9.12
N GLY A 296 -16.53 -2.58 9.97
CA GLY A 296 -17.98 -2.75 9.86
C GLY A 296 -18.43 -3.53 8.61
N VAL A 297 -17.56 -4.40 8.04
CA VAL A 297 -17.84 -5.12 6.80
C VAL A 297 -17.71 -6.63 6.95
N GLY A 298 -18.49 -7.36 6.15
CA GLY A 298 -18.29 -8.77 5.87
C GLY A 298 -17.82 -9.00 4.43
N ALA A 299 -17.38 -10.20 4.11
CA ALA A 299 -16.89 -10.56 2.78
C ALA A 299 -17.68 -11.68 2.16
N ARG A 300 -18.07 -11.53 0.89
CA ARG A 300 -18.72 -12.58 0.10
C ARG A 300 -17.74 -13.48 -0.65
N THR A 301 -16.46 -13.09 -0.74
CA THR A 301 -15.42 -13.90 -1.38
C THR A 301 -14.20 -13.98 -0.51
N ILE A 302 -13.79 -15.18 -0.14
CA ILE A 302 -12.54 -15.43 0.58
C ILE A 302 -11.54 -16.09 -0.37
N SER A 303 -10.35 -15.55 -0.44
CA SER A 303 -9.27 -16.02 -1.32
C SER A 303 -8.09 -16.49 -0.50
N LEU A 304 -7.57 -17.67 -0.83
CA LEU A 304 -6.33 -18.22 -0.34
C LEU A 304 -5.22 -17.99 -1.37
N LYS A 305 -4.14 -17.38 -0.96
CA LYS A 305 -2.93 -17.13 -1.75
C LYS A 305 -1.80 -18.02 -1.23
N VAL A 306 -1.17 -18.79 -2.10
CA VAL A 306 -0.03 -19.66 -1.77
C VAL A 306 1.11 -19.36 -2.73
N LYS A 307 2.28 -19.02 -2.20
CA LYS A 307 3.51 -18.88 -2.96
C LYS A 307 4.50 -19.94 -2.54
N PHE A 308 5.01 -20.70 -3.48
CA PHE A 308 5.96 -21.79 -3.25
C PHE A 308 7.41 -21.30 -3.19
N SER A 309 8.32 -22.20 -2.83
CA SER A 309 9.77 -21.93 -2.75
C SER A 309 10.38 -21.49 -4.09
N ASP A 310 9.84 -22.02 -5.20
CA ASP A 310 10.20 -21.68 -6.60
C ASP A 310 9.54 -20.37 -7.10
N PHE A 311 8.89 -19.62 -6.22
CA PHE A 311 8.11 -18.41 -6.49
C PHE A 311 6.85 -18.61 -7.33
N ARG A 312 6.46 -19.82 -7.70
CA ARG A 312 5.17 -20.11 -8.29
C ARG A 312 4.05 -19.69 -7.35
N LEU A 313 3.12 -18.90 -7.88
CA LEU A 313 1.99 -18.32 -7.13
C LEU A 313 0.69 -18.94 -7.60
N ILE A 314 -0.11 -19.39 -6.65
CA ILE A 314 -1.49 -19.80 -6.91
C ILE A 314 -2.44 -19.02 -6.00
N THR A 315 -3.64 -18.76 -6.53
CA THR A 315 -4.76 -18.20 -5.77
C THR A 315 -5.98 -19.10 -5.99
N ARG A 316 -6.70 -19.39 -4.91
CA ARG A 316 -7.97 -20.10 -4.91
C ARG A 316 -8.99 -19.29 -4.15
N SER A 317 -10.20 -19.21 -4.64
CA SER A 317 -11.26 -18.39 -4.06
C SER A 317 -12.54 -19.19 -3.91
N VAL A 318 -13.31 -18.87 -2.90
CA VAL A 318 -14.67 -19.36 -2.70
C VAL A 318 -15.57 -18.19 -2.41
N SER A 319 -16.78 -18.21 -2.97
CA SER A 319 -17.78 -17.16 -2.76
C SER A 319 -19.02 -17.76 -2.08
N VAL A 320 -19.66 -16.93 -1.27
CA VAL A 320 -20.89 -17.22 -0.52
C VAL A 320 -21.93 -16.14 -0.79
N ASP A 321 -23.21 -16.48 -0.61
CA ASP A 321 -24.32 -15.57 -0.88
C ASP A 321 -24.43 -14.47 0.17
N LEU A 322 -24.18 -14.79 1.44
CA LEU A 322 -24.19 -13.82 2.54
C LEU A 322 -22.76 -13.52 2.99
N PRO A 323 -22.45 -12.25 3.34
CA PRO A 323 -21.12 -11.86 3.78
C PRO A 323 -20.77 -12.48 5.15
N VAL A 324 -19.53 -12.95 5.29
CA VAL A 324 -19.00 -13.51 6.54
C VAL A 324 -17.93 -12.58 7.13
N SER A 325 -17.89 -12.48 8.47
CA SER A 325 -16.96 -11.61 9.22
C SER A 325 -16.20 -12.33 10.34
N SER A 326 -16.55 -13.58 10.68
CA SER A 326 -15.86 -14.37 11.69
C SER A 326 -14.71 -15.19 11.11
N ALA A 327 -13.67 -15.39 11.92
CA ALA A 327 -12.53 -16.23 11.54
C ALA A 327 -12.95 -17.67 11.28
N GLN A 328 -13.90 -18.20 12.05
CA GLN A 328 -14.38 -19.57 11.95
C GLN A 328 -15.09 -19.82 10.61
N ALA A 329 -15.93 -18.89 10.18
CA ALA A 329 -16.57 -18.95 8.86
C ALA A 329 -15.54 -18.90 7.73
N MET A 330 -14.58 -17.98 7.82
CA MET A 330 -13.50 -17.87 6.83
C MET A 330 -12.65 -19.16 6.77
N ILE A 331 -12.27 -19.72 7.91
CA ILE A 331 -11.49 -20.98 7.99
C ILE A 331 -12.27 -22.12 7.32
N LYS A 332 -13.55 -22.28 7.64
CA LYS A 332 -14.40 -23.32 7.06
C LYS A 332 -14.44 -23.26 5.54
N LEU A 333 -14.44 -22.05 4.99
CA LEU A 333 -14.45 -21.82 3.53
C LEU A 333 -13.11 -22.15 2.86
N ILE A 334 -11.99 -21.80 3.49
CA ILE A 334 -10.65 -21.89 2.86
C ILE A 334 -9.87 -23.15 3.20
N GLU A 335 -10.19 -23.83 4.30
CA GLU A 335 -9.52 -25.07 4.70
C GLU A 335 -9.60 -26.16 3.60
N PRO A 336 -10.75 -26.41 2.95
CA PRO A 336 -10.83 -27.36 1.82
C PRO A 336 -9.94 -26.95 0.66
N LEU A 337 -9.78 -25.65 0.41
CA LEU A 337 -8.90 -25.15 -0.65
C LEU A 337 -7.43 -25.45 -0.34
N LEU A 338 -7.00 -25.30 0.92
CA LEU A 338 -5.65 -25.63 1.35
C LEU A 338 -5.38 -27.13 1.28
N LYS A 339 -6.34 -27.98 1.70
CA LYS A 339 -6.22 -29.44 1.66
C LYS A 339 -5.99 -30.00 0.26
N ASN A 340 -6.51 -29.31 -0.75
CA ASN A 340 -6.36 -29.70 -2.17
C ASN A 340 -5.06 -29.18 -2.80
N ILE A 341 -4.15 -28.58 -2.03
CA ILE A 341 -2.86 -28.05 -2.53
C ILE A 341 -1.74 -28.99 -2.08
N ASP A 342 -0.93 -29.46 -3.01
CA ASP A 342 0.30 -30.19 -2.70
C ASP A 342 1.35 -29.23 -2.15
N LEU A 343 1.72 -29.41 -0.87
CA LEU A 343 2.67 -28.58 -0.15
C LEU A 343 4.11 -29.13 -0.24
N SER A 344 4.34 -30.24 -0.95
CA SER A 344 5.65 -30.93 -1.04
C SER A 344 6.78 -30.02 -1.59
N ALA A 345 6.42 -29.11 -2.51
CA ALA A 345 7.33 -28.11 -3.06
C ALA A 345 7.79 -27.04 -2.03
N GLY A 346 7.20 -27.05 -0.83
CA GLY A 346 7.46 -26.05 0.20
C GLY A 346 6.75 -24.73 -0.02
N VAL A 347 5.98 -24.30 0.97
CA VAL A 347 5.23 -23.04 0.94
C VAL A 347 6.07 -21.93 1.57
N ARG A 348 6.40 -20.93 0.76
CA ARG A 348 7.15 -19.74 1.16
C ARG A 348 6.26 -18.67 1.79
N LEU A 349 5.02 -18.52 1.30
CA LEU A 349 4.06 -17.50 1.73
C LEU A 349 2.65 -18.06 1.71
N LEU A 350 1.88 -17.75 2.74
CA LEU A 350 0.43 -17.90 2.79
C LEU A 350 -0.23 -16.52 2.97
N GLY A 351 -1.40 -16.35 2.34
CA GLY A 351 -2.21 -15.15 2.50
C GLY A 351 -3.69 -15.45 2.40
N ILE A 352 -4.49 -14.64 3.10
CA ILE A 352 -5.95 -14.63 3.02
C ILE A 352 -6.38 -13.24 2.62
N SER A 353 -7.37 -13.16 1.73
CA SER A 353 -7.98 -11.89 1.32
C SER A 353 -9.50 -12.02 1.29
N ALA A 354 -10.15 -11.14 2.01
CA ALA A 354 -11.58 -10.89 2.01
C ALA A 354 -11.92 -9.89 0.91
N ARG A 355 -12.84 -10.23 0.02
CA ARG A 355 -13.23 -9.43 -1.15
C ARG A 355 -14.74 -9.37 -1.28
N ASN A 356 -15.24 -8.51 -2.19
CA ASN A 356 -16.66 -8.24 -2.34
C ASN A 356 -17.25 -7.89 -0.97
N LEU A 357 -16.64 -6.85 -0.37
CA LEU A 357 -16.98 -6.36 0.94
C LEU A 357 -18.36 -5.68 0.89
N SER A 358 -19.19 -5.94 1.87
CA SER A 358 -20.48 -5.29 2.07
C SER A 358 -20.76 -5.20 3.57
N GLU A 359 -21.71 -4.34 3.95
CA GLU A 359 -22.22 -4.36 5.31
C GLU A 359 -22.73 -5.75 5.66
N PRO A 360 -22.59 -6.20 6.91
CA PRO A 360 -23.19 -7.47 7.36
C PRO A 360 -24.71 -7.41 7.14
N ASP A 361 -25.25 -8.31 6.32
CA ASP A 361 -26.69 -8.43 6.12
C ASP A 361 -27.33 -8.86 7.45
N SER A 362 -28.08 -7.98 8.08
CA SER A 362 -28.90 -8.30 9.26
C SER A 362 -30.22 -8.99 8.90
N GLN A 363 -30.44 -9.31 7.63
CA GLN A 363 -31.67 -9.92 7.17
C GLN A 363 -31.67 -11.41 7.51
N MET A 364 -32.38 -11.79 8.58
CA MET A 364 -32.69 -13.18 8.87
C MET A 364 -33.52 -13.74 7.71
N SER A 365 -33.04 -14.85 7.13
CA SER A 365 -33.81 -15.58 6.10
C SER A 365 -35.10 -16.10 6.75
N LEU A 366 -36.23 -15.77 6.15
CA LEU A 366 -37.56 -16.25 6.62
C LEU A 366 -37.77 -17.75 6.35
N PHE A 367 -36.85 -18.41 5.61
CA PHE A 367 -36.91 -19.79 5.14
C PHE A 367 -35.63 -20.58 5.49
N ASP A 368 -35.06 -20.37 6.68
CA ASP A 368 -33.97 -21.23 7.15
C ASP A 368 -34.52 -22.62 7.48
N ASP A 369 -34.34 -23.52 6.52
CA ASP A 369 -34.56 -24.94 6.72
C ASP A 369 -33.40 -25.47 7.59
N SER A 370 -33.62 -25.52 8.90
CA SER A 370 -32.65 -25.86 9.97
C SER A 370 -32.18 -27.31 9.95
N SER A 371 -32.26 -27.99 8.79
CA SER A 371 -32.03 -29.46 8.67
C SER A 371 -30.68 -29.88 8.06
N THR A 372 -29.82 -28.92 7.62
CA THR A 372 -28.48 -29.26 7.10
C THR A 372 -27.40 -28.49 7.83
N GLY A 373 -26.83 -29.14 8.86
CA GLY A 373 -25.87 -28.58 9.79
C GLY A 373 -24.70 -27.84 9.16
N GLY A 374 -24.53 -26.60 9.56
CA GLY A 374 -23.24 -25.96 9.64
C GLY A 374 -22.72 -25.32 8.36
N THR A 375 -23.47 -24.45 7.69
CA THR A 375 -22.91 -23.55 6.65
C THR A 375 -21.90 -22.54 7.27
N ALA A 376 -21.12 -21.86 6.44
CA ALA A 376 -20.22 -20.83 6.91
C ALA A 376 -21.00 -19.67 7.55
N ASN A 377 -22.18 -19.36 7.04
CA ASN A 377 -23.07 -18.32 7.55
C ASN A 377 -23.65 -18.68 8.93
N ASP A 378 -24.03 -19.95 9.16
CA ASP A 378 -24.48 -20.40 10.49
C ASP A 378 -23.37 -20.24 11.52
N LEU A 379 -22.13 -20.56 11.15
CA LEU A 379 -20.97 -20.34 12.01
C LEU A 379 -20.75 -18.85 12.28
N ASP A 380 -20.89 -18.01 11.28
CA ASP A 380 -20.72 -16.54 11.44
C ASP A 380 -21.73 -16.00 12.45
N ALA A 381 -22.99 -16.39 12.34
CA ALA A 381 -24.05 -16.00 13.27
C ALA A 381 -23.79 -16.50 14.71
N VAL A 382 -23.41 -17.77 14.88
CA VAL A 382 -23.10 -18.37 16.19
C VAL A 382 -21.91 -17.66 16.87
N TRP A 383 -20.89 -17.29 16.08
CA TRP A 383 -19.68 -16.67 16.61
C TRP A 383 -19.77 -15.15 16.78
N SER A 384 -20.80 -14.50 16.29
CA SER A 384 -20.94 -13.03 16.32
C SER A 384 -20.77 -12.43 17.72
N THR A 385 -21.49 -12.94 18.71
CA THR A 385 -21.42 -12.47 20.11
C THR A 385 -20.05 -12.76 20.73
N THR A 386 -19.50 -13.95 20.47
CA THR A 386 -18.19 -14.35 21.02
C THR A 386 -17.06 -13.51 20.44
N THR A 387 -17.09 -13.22 19.13
CA THR A 387 -16.07 -12.41 18.47
C THR A 387 -16.15 -10.96 18.93
N ALA A 388 -17.33 -10.39 19.16
CA ALA A 388 -17.48 -9.06 19.74
C ALA A 388 -16.81 -8.98 21.12
N ALA A 389 -17.06 -9.95 22.00
CA ALA A 389 -16.40 -9.99 23.32
C ALA A 389 -14.87 -10.15 23.22
N ILE A 390 -14.37 -10.91 22.23
CA ILE A 390 -12.91 -11.03 21.97
C ILE A 390 -12.35 -9.68 21.51
N ASP A 391 -13.04 -8.96 20.63
CA ASP A 391 -12.61 -7.67 20.13
C ASP A 391 -12.58 -6.62 21.26
N ASP A 392 -13.59 -6.58 22.14
CA ASP A 392 -13.61 -5.71 23.33
C ASP A 392 -12.42 -5.97 24.27
N ILE A 393 -12.05 -7.25 24.45
CA ILE A 393 -10.89 -7.61 25.26
C ILE A 393 -9.59 -7.18 24.59
N ARG A 394 -9.49 -7.34 23.26
CA ARG A 394 -8.31 -6.91 22.50
C ARG A 394 -8.14 -5.40 22.50
N GLU A 395 -9.24 -4.66 22.36
CA GLU A 395 -9.23 -3.20 22.45
C GLU A 395 -8.74 -2.74 23.85
N LYS A 396 -9.19 -3.39 24.91
CA LYS A 396 -8.86 -3.00 26.28
C LYS A 396 -7.47 -3.45 26.74
N PHE A 397 -6.99 -4.63 26.31
CA PHE A 397 -5.78 -5.28 26.81
C PHE A 397 -4.72 -5.55 25.73
N GLY A 398 -4.97 -5.12 24.48
CA GLY A 398 -4.10 -5.34 23.34
C GLY A 398 -4.37 -6.65 22.58
N ASP A 399 -4.01 -6.70 21.30
CA ASP A 399 -4.27 -7.82 20.39
C ASP A 399 -3.72 -9.18 20.86
N SER A 400 -2.71 -9.15 21.72
CA SER A 400 -2.09 -10.36 22.27
C SER A 400 -2.83 -10.98 23.43
N ALA A 401 -3.85 -10.34 24.01
CA ALA A 401 -4.58 -10.78 25.18
C ALA A 401 -5.36 -12.09 24.95
N ILE A 402 -5.96 -12.25 23.77
CA ILE A 402 -6.64 -13.48 23.35
C ILE A 402 -6.15 -13.88 21.96
N ARG A 403 -5.75 -15.15 21.82
CA ARG A 403 -5.27 -15.74 20.57
C ARG A 403 -5.86 -17.13 20.36
N PRO A 404 -6.03 -17.58 19.10
CA PRO A 404 -6.35 -18.98 18.81
C PRO A 404 -5.30 -19.92 19.43
N ALA A 405 -5.74 -21.04 20.02
CA ALA A 405 -4.85 -22.00 20.69
C ALA A 405 -3.77 -22.57 19.74
N SER A 406 -4.09 -22.76 18.46
CA SER A 406 -3.15 -23.18 17.41
C SER A 406 -1.98 -22.19 17.24
N SER A 407 -2.21 -20.90 17.46
CA SER A 407 -1.16 -19.88 17.36
C SER A 407 -0.14 -19.91 18.50
N LEU A 408 -0.43 -20.62 19.60
CA LEU A 408 0.47 -20.77 20.75
C LEU A 408 1.62 -21.76 20.49
N ARG A 409 1.47 -22.64 19.50
CA ARG A 409 2.51 -23.60 19.10
C ARG A 409 3.71 -22.93 18.43
N HIS A 410 3.50 -21.75 17.84
CA HIS A 410 4.52 -20.97 17.15
C HIS A 410 4.76 -19.66 17.90
N LYS A 411 5.75 -19.66 18.81
CA LYS A 411 6.07 -18.48 19.64
C LYS A 411 6.57 -17.34 18.75
N ARG A 412 5.72 -16.38 18.44
CA ARG A 412 6.16 -15.06 18.00
C ARG A 412 6.44 -14.21 19.25
N LYS A 413 7.59 -13.54 19.33
CA LYS A 413 7.87 -12.59 20.42
C LYS A 413 6.82 -11.47 20.36
N PRO A 414 6.22 -11.05 21.50
CA PRO A 414 5.33 -9.90 21.55
C PRO A 414 6.05 -8.66 21.00
N GLY A 415 5.36 -7.86 20.19
CA GLY A 415 5.91 -6.62 19.60
C GLY A 415 6.58 -6.80 18.23
N SER A 416 6.49 -7.97 17.59
CA SER A 416 7.04 -8.19 16.25
C SER A 416 6.00 -8.06 15.13
N SER A 417 5.38 -6.89 14.97
CA SER A 417 4.82 -6.48 13.67
C SER A 417 5.97 -6.10 12.73
N LYS A 418 6.94 -7.03 12.55
CA LYS A 418 8.17 -6.79 11.81
C LYS A 418 7.99 -7.14 10.35
N TRP A 419 8.52 -6.28 9.50
CA TRP A 419 8.64 -6.51 8.08
C TRP A 419 9.57 -7.70 7.79
N GLY A 420 8.98 -8.81 7.34
CA GLY A 420 9.70 -10.01 6.99
C GLY A 420 10.17 -10.88 8.18
N PRO A 421 10.59 -12.13 7.89
CA PRO A 421 11.09 -13.05 8.89
C PRO A 421 12.43 -12.56 9.46
N SER A 422 12.59 -12.61 10.79
CA SER A 422 13.87 -12.41 11.46
C SER A 422 14.58 -13.76 11.64
N ASP A 423 15.91 -13.81 11.49
CA ASP A 423 16.71 -15.02 11.67
C ASP A 423 16.95 -15.38 13.16
N THR A 424 16.28 -14.68 14.08
CA THR A 424 16.37 -14.94 15.54
C THR A 424 15.19 -15.78 16.01
N GLU A 425 15.09 -17.02 15.55
CA GLU A 425 14.37 -18.13 16.19
C GLU A 425 15.33 -19.27 16.50
#